data_802ef0cc0ffc35665a7a45f1e03eb15c
#
_entry.id   802ef0cc0ffc35665a7a45f1e03eb15c
#
_cell.length_a   1.000
_cell.length_b   1.000
_cell.length_c   1.000
_cell.angle_alpha   90.00
_cell.angle_beta   90.00
_cell.angle_gamma   90.00
#
_symmetry.space_group_name_H-M   'P 1'
#
loop_
_entity.id
_entity.type
_entity.pdbx_description
1 polymer ?
#
loop_
_entity_poly.entity_id
_entity_poly.type
_entity_poly.pdbx_seq_one_letter_code
_entity_poly.pdbx_strand_id
1 'polypeptide(L)'
;MKFNTKALALACAIVWGLAMLVTGLANLIWPSYGQHFLQTMSSVYPGYHATRSLAEVVVGTLYGALDGLIGGAVFAWLYNQFC
;
A
#
# COMPACT_ATOMS: atom_id res chain seq x y z
N MET A 1 24.69 11.03 0.01
CA MET A 1 23.52 11.53 0.71
C MET A 1 22.72 10.37 1.27
N LYS A 2 22.39 10.41 2.54
CA LYS A 2 21.61 9.35 3.19
C LYS A 2 20.15 9.76 3.32
N PHE A 3 19.26 8.78 3.25
CA PHE A 3 17.85 8.99 3.55
C PHE A 3 17.62 9.02 5.06
N ASN A 4 16.70 9.87 5.48
CA ASN A 4 16.11 9.77 6.80
C ASN A 4 15.14 8.59 6.77
N THR A 5 15.49 7.51 7.46
CA THR A 5 14.73 6.24 7.40
C THR A 5 13.28 6.44 7.83
N LYS A 6 13.05 7.18 8.93
CA LYS A 6 11.70 7.41 9.43
C LYS A 6 10.88 8.24 8.43
N ALA A 7 11.47 9.28 7.86
CA ALA A 7 10.76 10.14 6.91
C ALA A 7 10.39 9.38 5.64
N LEU A 8 11.31 8.56 5.11
CA LEU A 8 11.03 7.78 3.91
C LEU A 8 9.98 6.70 4.19
N ALA A 9 10.08 6.04 5.34
CA ALA A 9 9.09 5.03 5.72
C ALA A 9 7.68 5.63 5.80
N LEU A 10 7.54 6.79 6.44
CA LEU A 10 6.25 7.47 6.56
C LEU A 10 5.74 7.92 5.19
N ALA A 11 6.61 8.46 4.34
CA ALA A 11 6.22 8.88 3.00
C ALA A 11 5.71 7.70 2.17
N CYS A 12 6.40 6.57 2.21
CA CYS A 12 5.99 5.37 1.49
C CYS A 12 4.69 4.79 2.05
N ALA A 13 4.49 4.84 3.37
CA ALA A 13 3.25 4.41 3.99
C ALA A 13 2.06 5.23 3.47
N ILE A 14 2.22 6.55 3.40
CA ILE A 14 1.16 7.44 2.92
C ILE A 14 0.89 7.19 1.45
N VAL A 15 1.93 7.13 0.62
CA VAL A 15 1.76 6.93 -0.83
C VAL A 15 1.08 5.60 -1.11
N TRP A 16 1.56 4.51 -0.51
CA TRP A 16 1.01 3.18 -0.79
C TRP A 16 -0.38 3.02 -0.17
N GLY A 17 -0.60 3.55 1.03
CA GLY A 17 -1.92 3.56 1.65
C GLY A 17 -2.93 4.33 0.81
N LEU A 18 -2.56 5.51 0.30
CA LEU A 18 -3.42 6.29 -0.59
C LEU A 18 -3.67 5.57 -1.91
N ALA A 19 -2.66 4.88 -2.47
CA ALA A 19 -2.84 4.10 -3.69
C ALA A 19 -3.92 3.02 -3.50
N MET A 20 -3.88 2.31 -2.38
CA MET A 20 -4.89 1.30 -2.06
C MET A 20 -6.27 1.94 -1.82
N LEU A 21 -6.32 3.05 -1.08
CA LEU A 21 -7.56 3.74 -0.77
C LEU A 21 -8.24 4.26 -2.03
N VAL A 22 -7.51 5.00 -2.85
CA VAL A 22 -8.06 5.59 -4.07
C VAL A 22 -8.50 4.51 -5.04
N THR A 23 -7.68 3.48 -5.25
CA THR A 23 -8.02 2.38 -6.15
C THR A 23 -9.24 1.63 -5.64
N GLY A 24 -9.31 1.36 -4.34
CA GLY A 24 -10.44 0.66 -3.74
C GLY A 24 -11.74 1.46 -3.85
N LEU A 25 -11.70 2.75 -3.55
CA LEU A 25 -12.88 3.62 -3.67
C LEU A 25 -13.33 3.73 -5.12
N ALA A 26 -12.39 3.90 -6.05
CA ALA A 26 -12.72 3.97 -7.48
C ALA A 26 -13.33 2.65 -7.96
N ASN A 27 -12.87 1.51 -7.45
CA ASN A 27 -13.44 0.21 -7.79
C ASN A 27 -14.88 0.06 -7.31
N LEU A 28 -15.26 0.72 -6.21
CA LEU A 28 -16.66 0.71 -5.76
C LEU A 28 -17.58 1.42 -6.75
N ILE A 29 -17.07 2.45 -7.43
CA ILE A 29 -17.83 3.23 -8.42
C ILE A 29 -17.76 2.55 -9.80
N TRP A 30 -16.56 2.13 -10.20
CA TRP A 30 -16.31 1.49 -11.49
C TRP A 30 -15.77 0.08 -11.25
N PRO A 31 -16.62 -0.97 -11.35
CA PRO A 31 -16.22 -2.34 -10.95
C PRO A 31 -14.99 -2.89 -11.66
N SER A 32 -14.73 -2.45 -12.89
CA SER A 32 -13.56 -2.92 -13.65
C SER A 32 -12.28 -2.15 -13.31
N TYR A 33 -12.40 -1.00 -12.63
CA TYR A 33 -11.23 -0.17 -12.34
C TYR A 33 -10.36 -0.83 -11.28
N GLY A 34 -9.10 -1.05 -11.62
CA GLY A 34 -8.14 -1.58 -10.66
C GLY A 34 -8.42 -3.00 -10.19
N GLN A 35 -9.35 -3.71 -10.82
CA GLN A 35 -9.76 -5.05 -10.37
C GLN A 35 -8.59 -6.02 -10.31
N HIS A 36 -7.76 -6.07 -11.34
CA HIS A 36 -6.61 -6.97 -11.36
C HIS A 36 -5.55 -6.58 -10.34
N PHE A 37 -5.33 -5.28 -10.14
CA PHE A 37 -4.42 -4.80 -9.11
C PHE A 37 -4.90 -5.22 -7.73
N LEU A 38 -6.18 -5.01 -7.41
CA LEU A 38 -6.72 -5.38 -6.11
C LEU A 38 -6.71 -6.89 -5.89
N GLN A 39 -6.98 -7.68 -6.93
CA GLN A 39 -6.88 -9.14 -6.84
C GLN A 39 -5.45 -9.58 -6.55
N THR A 40 -4.47 -8.95 -7.19
CA THR A 40 -3.07 -9.22 -6.93
C THR A 40 -2.73 -8.91 -5.47
N MET A 41 -3.16 -7.77 -4.97
CA MET A 41 -2.89 -7.39 -3.58
C MET A 41 -3.60 -8.33 -2.61
N SER A 42 -4.77 -8.87 -2.95
CA SER A 42 -5.46 -9.83 -2.09
C SER A 42 -4.67 -11.14 -1.95
N SER A 43 -3.84 -11.47 -2.92
CA SER A 43 -2.97 -12.64 -2.83
C SER A 43 -1.75 -12.41 -1.92
N VAL A 44 -1.42 -11.16 -1.65
CA VAL A 44 -0.28 -10.77 -0.82
C VAL A 44 -0.70 -10.45 0.61
N TYR A 45 -1.86 -9.82 0.80
CA TYR A 45 -2.32 -9.35 2.10
C TYR A 45 -3.27 -10.37 2.75
N PRO A 46 -2.83 -11.11 3.78
CA PRO A 46 -3.70 -12.09 4.43
C PRO A 46 -4.95 -11.43 5.01
N GLY A 47 -6.10 -12.02 4.73
CA GLY A 47 -7.38 -11.50 5.22
C GLY A 47 -7.98 -10.37 4.41
N TYR A 48 -7.25 -9.83 3.44
CA TYR A 48 -7.80 -8.87 2.50
C TYR A 48 -8.40 -9.62 1.32
N HIS A 49 -9.65 -9.32 0.99
CA HIS A 49 -10.35 -9.92 -0.14
C HIS A 49 -10.77 -8.80 -1.10
N ALA A 50 -10.49 -8.97 -2.39
CA ALA A 50 -10.79 -7.97 -3.40
C ALA A 50 -12.29 -8.00 -3.76
N THR A 51 -13.15 -7.96 -2.77
CA THR A 51 -14.58 -7.80 -2.94
C THR A 51 -14.91 -6.31 -2.91
N ARG A 52 -15.95 -5.92 -3.62
CA ARG A 52 -16.34 -4.52 -3.72
C ARG A 52 -17.14 -4.10 -2.48
N SER A 53 -16.44 -3.93 -1.35
CA SER A 53 -17.07 -3.48 -0.11
C SER A 53 -16.20 -2.42 0.56
N LEU A 54 -16.84 -1.49 1.26
CA LEU A 54 -16.14 -0.42 1.97
C LEU A 54 -15.23 -1.00 3.06
N ALA A 55 -15.67 -2.06 3.73
CA ALA A 55 -14.85 -2.72 4.75
C ALA A 55 -13.53 -3.22 4.17
N GLU A 56 -13.57 -3.82 2.97
CA GLU A 56 -12.35 -4.30 2.32
C GLU A 56 -11.46 -3.15 1.84
N VAL A 57 -12.05 -2.01 1.46
CA VAL A 57 -11.26 -0.82 1.13
C VAL A 57 -10.46 -0.37 2.35
N VAL A 58 -11.07 -0.36 3.53
CA VAL A 58 -10.39 0.01 4.78
C VAL A 58 -9.26 -0.99 5.08
N VAL A 59 -9.55 -2.28 5.00
CA VAL A 59 -8.55 -3.34 5.24
C VAL A 59 -7.37 -3.19 4.29
N GLY A 60 -7.64 -3.01 3.00
CA GLY A 60 -6.60 -2.84 1.99
C GLY A 60 -5.75 -1.59 2.23
N THR A 61 -6.38 -0.50 2.66
CA THR A 61 -5.68 0.76 2.96
C THR A 61 -4.73 0.57 4.15
N LEU A 62 -5.18 -0.10 5.20
CA LEU A 62 -4.33 -0.37 6.38
C LEU A 62 -3.15 -1.27 6.02
N TYR A 63 -3.38 -2.31 5.23
CA TYR A 63 -2.28 -3.15 4.74
C TYR A 63 -1.33 -2.38 3.85
N GLY A 64 -1.86 -1.53 2.97
CA GLY A 64 -1.04 -0.70 2.09
C GLY A 64 -0.14 0.23 2.87
N ALA A 65 -0.69 0.89 3.89
CA ALA A 65 0.10 1.77 4.76
C ALA A 65 1.20 1.01 5.49
N LEU A 66 0.88 -0.16 6.05
CA LEU A 66 1.86 -0.99 6.75
C LEU A 66 2.94 -1.50 5.78
N ASP A 67 2.54 -1.96 4.61
CA ASP A 67 3.46 -2.45 3.58
C ASP A 67 4.41 -1.34 3.13
N GLY A 68 3.88 -0.15 2.86
CA GLY A 68 4.68 1.01 2.48
C GLY A 68 5.63 1.44 3.59
N LEU A 69 5.18 1.38 4.85
CA LEU A 69 6.02 1.71 6.01
C LEU A 69 7.22 0.77 6.08
N ILE A 70 6.98 -0.52 6.02
CA ILE A 70 8.03 -1.54 6.12
C ILE A 70 8.94 -1.45 4.90
N GLY A 71 8.37 -1.40 3.69
CA GLY A 71 9.14 -1.32 2.45
C GLY A 71 9.99 -0.06 2.37
N GLY A 72 9.45 1.07 2.80
CA GLY A 72 10.20 2.33 2.83
C GLY A 72 11.35 2.29 3.83
N ALA A 73 11.12 1.71 5.01
CA ALA A 73 12.17 1.56 6.02
C ALA A 73 13.29 0.66 5.51
N VAL A 74 12.94 -0.47 4.90
CA VAL A 74 13.93 -1.40 4.34
C VAL A 74 14.70 -0.74 3.21
N PHE A 75 14.00 -0.04 2.33
CA PHE A 75 14.64 0.67 1.20
C PHE A 75 15.64 1.72 1.72
N ALA A 76 15.24 2.53 2.68
CA ALA A 76 16.12 3.56 3.23
C ALA A 76 17.35 2.94 3.91
N TRP A 77 17.13 1.86 4.67
CA TRP A 77 18.23 1.16 5.33
C TRP A 77 19.22 0.61 4.31
N LEU A 78 18.71 -0.08 3.28
CA LEU A 78 19.57 -0.62 2.22
C LEU A 78 20.33 0.49 1.50
N TYR A 79 19.63 1.53 1.09
CA TYR A 79 20.26 2.66 0.38
C TYR A 79 21.40 3.25 1.22
N ASN A 80 21.16 3.42 2.53
CA ASN A 80 22.14 4.02 3.42
C ASN A 80 23.38 3.14 3.62
N GLN A 81 23.28 1.82 3.37
CA GLN A 81 24.44 0.94 3.43
C GLN A 81 25.40 1.20 2.29
N PHE A 82 24.94 1.75 1.18
CA PHE A 82 25.76 2.00 -0.01
C PHE A 82 26.18 3.47 -0.14
N CYS A 83 25.85 4.30 0.82
CA CYS A 83 26.22 5.70 0.84
C CYS A 83 27.45 5.96 1.70
#